data_b7a9383804f038d76f639098f4f921b4
#
_entry.id   b7a9383804f038d76f639098f4f921b4
#
_cell.length_a   1.000
_cell.length_b   1.000
_cell.length_c   1.000
_cell.angle_alpha   90.00
_cell.angle_beta   90.00
_cell.angle_gamma   90.00
#
_symmetry.space_group_name_H-M   'P 1'
#
loop_
_entity.id
_entity.type
_entity.pdbx_description
1 polymer ?
#
loop_
_entity_poly.entity_id
_entity_poly.type
_entity_poly.pdbx_seq_one_letter_code
_entity_poly.pdbx_strand_id
1 'polypeptide(L)'
;MKNKEPIRVLQIVGIACNGGVEAVVLNYYRYMDKSKVQFDFVVHKNPAENFVTEVKKGGGRLYEVTPYNKNIFAFTHEIYRIIKDGNYDIVHSNMNSMSGFPLFAAWLAGAKVRILHNHTTDTKTEGFRTILKRV
;
A
#
# COMPACT_ATOMS: atom_id res chain seq x y z
N MET A 1 -16.87 -20.88 20.40
CA MET A 1 -15.55 -20.35 19.97
C MET A 1 -15.74 -19.00 19.29
N LYS A 2 -15.08 -17.97 19.78
CA LYS A 2 -15.07 -16.69 19.08
C LYS A 2 -14.24 -16.83 17.80
N ASN A 3 -14.83 -16.62 16.63
CA ASN A 3 -14.08 -16.52 15.38
C ASN A 3 -13.13 -15.31 15.50
N LYS A 4 -11.84 -15.59 15.50
CA LYS A 4 -10.83 -14.55 15.57
C LYS A 4 -10.82 -13.81 14.23
N GLU A 5 -11.02 -12.50 14.27
CA GLU A 5 -10.92 -11.69 13.05
C GLU A 5 -9.50 -11.73 12.47
N PRO A 6 -9.35 -11.70 11.15
CA PRO A 6 -8.03 -11.69 10.53
C PRO A 6 -7.26 -10.41 10.88
N ILE A 7 -5.94 -10.53 10.93
CA ILE A 7 -5.06 -9.36 11.00
C ILE A 7 -5.17 -8.60 9.69
N ARG A 8 -5.50 -7.31 9.75
CA ARG A 8 -5.60 -6.48 8.55
C ARG A 8 -4.28 -5.75 8.29
N VAL A 9 -3.79 -5.87 7.08
CA VAL A 9 -2.59 -5.18 6.58
C VAL A 9 -3.02 -4.18 5.53
N LEU A 10 -2.64 -2.92 5.70
CA LEU A 10 -2.89 -1.90 4.70
C LEU A 10 -1.73 -1.89 3.69
N GLN A 11 -2.03 -2.28 2.47
CA GLN A 11 -1.09 -2.29 1.35
C GLN A 11 -1.17 -0.95 0.60
N ILE A 12 -0.08 -0.21 0.60
CA ILE A 12 0.01 1.05 -0.16
C ILE A 12 0.71 0.77 -1.46
N VAL A 13 -0.05 0.80 -2.55
CA VAL A 13 0.41 0.38 -3.88
C VAL A 13 0.73 1.58 -4.76
N GLY A 14 0.00 2.68 -4.61
CA GLY A 14 0.12 3.84 -5.49
C GLY A 14 -0.65 3.66 -6.78
N ILE A 15 0.03 3.63 -7.91
CA ILE A 15 -0.63 3.47 -9.22
C ILE A 15 -1.05 2.01 -9.42
N ALA A 16 -2.33 1.77 -9.58
CA ALA A 16 -2.89 0.44 -9.87
C ALA A 16 -3.30 0.34 -11.35
N CYS A 17 -2.34 0.08 -12.21
CA CYS A 17 -2.51 0.08 -13.67
C CYS A 17 -2.04 -1.23 -14.35
N ASN A 18 -2.11 -2.35 -13.64
CA ASN A 18 -1.68 -3.66 -14.12
C ASN A 18 -0.16 -3.80 -14.35
N GLY A 19 0.63 -3.09 -13.55
CA GLY A 19 2.09 -3.20 -13.58
C GLY A 19 2.61 -4.40 -12.79
N GLY A 20 3.93 -4.54 -12.73
CA GLY A 20 4.59 -5.65 -12.04
C GLY A 20 4.35 -5.67 -10.53
N VAL A 21 4.32 -4.51 -9.89
CA VAL A 21 4.07 -4.40 -8.44
C VAL A 21 2.67 -4.89 -8.09
N GLU A 22 1.67 -4.44 -8.83
CA GLU A 22 0.28 -4.84 -8.62
C GLU A 22 0.10 -6.34 -8.85
N ALA A 23 0.75 -6.89 -9.87
CA ALA A 23 0.70 -8.32 -10.15
C ALA A 23 1.25 -9.15 -8.99
N VAL A 24 2.38 -8.74 -8.41
CA VAL A 24 2.99 -9.42 -7.26
C VAL A 24 2.05 -9.36 -6.04
N VAL A 25 1.56 -8.19 -5.70
CA VAL A 25 0.70 -8.00 -4.54
C VAL A 25 -0.62 -8.75 -4.70
N LEU A 26 -1.25 -8.70 -5.87
CA LEU A 26 -2.48 -9.45 -6.15
C LEU A 26 -2.25 -10.95 -6.14
N ASN A 27 -1.09 -11.41 -6.58
CA ASN A 27 -0.75 -12.83 -6.55
C ASN A 27 -0.68 -13.35 -5.11
N TYR A 28 0.00 -12.66 -4.22
CA TYR A 28 -0.03 -12.98 -2.79
C TYR A 28 -1.45 -12.95 -2.23
N TYR A 29 -2.20 -11.91 -2.54
CA TYR A 29 -3.57 -11.72 -2.07
C TYR A 29 -4.49 -12.86 -2.50
N ARG A 30 -4.34 -13.33 -3.73
CA ARG A 30 -5.16 -14.39 -4.32
C ARG A 30 -5.00 -15.73 -3.61
N TYR A 31 -3.78 -16.04 -3.17
CA TYR A 31 -3.44 -17.35 -2.59
C TYR A 31 -3.31 -17.38 -1.07
N MET A 32 -3.37 -16.23 -0.40
CA MET A 32 -3.25 -16.18 1.05
C MET A 32 -4.52 -16.66 1.76
N ASP A 33 -4.36 -17.15 2.99
CA ASP A 33 -5.47 -17.50 3.85
C ASP A 33 -6.07 -16.24 4.49
N LYS A 34 -7.15 -15.73 3.90
CA LYS A 34 -7.81 -14.49 4.31
C LYS A 34 -8.57 -14.59 5.63
N SER A 35 -8.72 -15.80 6.17
CA SER A 35 -9.24 -15.98 7.52
C SER A 35 -8.23 -15.58 8.59
N LYS A 36 -6.95 -15.62 8.27
CA LYS A 36 -5.84 -15.26 9.18
C LYS A 36 -5.31 -13.86 8.94
N VAL A 37 -5.12 -13.49 7.67
CA VAL A 37 -4.60 -12.19 7.25
C VAL A 37 -5.43 -11.66 6.09
N GLN A 38 -5.89 -10.43 6.19
CA GLN A 38 -6.63 -9.75 5.13
C GLN A 38 -5.87 -8.50 4.70
N PHE A 39 -5.79 -8.28 3.40
CA PHE A 39 -5.24 -7.05 2.83
C PHE A 39 -6.36 -6.06 2.52
N ASP A 40 -6.12 -4.80 2.88
CA ASP A 40 -6.84 -3.65 2.34
C ASP A 40 -5.83 -2.82 1.53
N PHE A 41 -6.29 -2.03 0.58
CA PHE A 41 -5.41 -1.38 -0.40
C PHE A 41 -5.64 0.12 -0.49
N VAL A 42 -4.54 0.86 -0.57
CA VAL A 42 -4.54 2.29 -0.90
C VAL A 42 -3.93 2.44 -2.29
N VAL A 43 -4.68 3.05 -3.19
CA VAL A 43 -4.26 3.30 -4.57
C VAL A 43 -4.53 4.75 -4.97
N HIS A 44 -3.85 5.23 -6.00
CA HIS A 44 -4.19 6.51 -6.61
C HIS A 44 -5.58 6.45 -7.25
N LYS A 45 -6.22 7.60 -7.40
CA LYS A 45 -7.52 7.71 -8.08
C LYS A 45 -7.48 7.07 -9.46
N ASN A 46 -8.61 6.52 -9.88
CA ASN A 46 -8.80 5.84 -11.15
C ASN A 46 -7.94 4.56 -11.31
N PRO A 47 -8.02 3.61 -10.37
CA PRO A 47 -7.34 2.33 -10.53
C PRO A 47 -7.94 1.52 -11.67
N ALA A 48 -7.17 0.55 -12.18
CA ALA A 48 -7.64 -0.37 -13.20
C ALA A 48 -8.83 -1.20 -12.69
N GLU A 49 -9.84 -1.41 -13.51
CA GLU A 49 -11.08 -2.09 -13.14
C GLU A 49 -10.84 -3.52 -12.63
N ASN A 50 -9.94 -4.25 -13.26
CA ASN A 50 -9.61 -5.61 -12.83
C ASN A 50 -8.93 -5.65 -11.45
N PHE A 51 -8.13 -4.63 -11.10
CA PHE A 51 -7.56 -4.50 -9.76
C PHE A 51 -8.68 -4.33 -8.72
N VAL A 52 -9.61 -3.43 -8.97
CA VAL A 52 -10.77 -3.18 -8.11
C VAL A 52 -11.57 -4.46 -7.90
N THR A 53 -11.86 -5.17 -8.99
CA THR A 53 -12.63 -6.43 -8.97
C THR A 53 -11.93 -7.50 -8.12
N GLU A 54 -10.63 -7.70 -8.29
CA GLU A 54 -9.85 -8.67 -7.52
C GLU A 54 -9.83 -8.35 -6.03
N VAL A 55 -9.67 -7.10 -5.67
CA VAL A 55 -9.66 -6.66 -4.26
C VAL A 55 -11.01 -6.94 -3.61
N LYS A 56 -12.10 -6.53 -4.27
CA LYS A 56 -13.46 -6.73 -3.75
C LYS A 56 -13.85 -8.19 -3.68
N LYS A 57 -13.47 -8.97 -4.67
CA LYS A 57 -13.72 -10.42 -4.71
C LYS A 57 -13.08 -11.13 -3.50
N GLY A 58 -11.91 -10.68 -3.08
CA GLY A 58 -11.24 -11.22 -1.89
C GLY A 58 -11.75 -10.67 -0.55
N GLY A 59 -12.69 -9.74 -0.55
CA GLY A 59 -13.23 -9.11 0.67
C GLY A 59 -12.40 -7.96 1.22
N GLY A 60 -11.39 -7.51 0.50
CA GLY A 60 -10.56 -6.36 0.87
C GLY A 60 -11.25 -5.02 0.64
N ARG A 61 -10.82 -4.01 1.40
CA ARG A 61 -11.25 -2.63 1.22
C ARG A 61 -10.31 -1.93 0.25
N LEU A 62 -10.84 -1.04 -0.57
CA LEU A 62 -10.05 -0.23 -1.50
C LEU A 62 -10.25 1.24 -1.18
N TYR A 63 -9.15 1.95 -0.95
CA TYR A 63 -9.13 3.38 -0.70
C TYR A 63 -8.43 4.08 -1.86
N GLU A 64 -9.10 5.03 -2.48
CA GLU A 64 -8.53 5.86 -3.53
C GLU A 64 -8.09 7.19 -2.95
N VAL A 65 -6.83 7.57 -3.21
CA VAL A 65 -6.24 8.80 -2.69
C VAL A 65 -5.73 9.69 -3.82
N THR A 66 -5.55 10.97 -3.51
CA THR A 66 -4.92 11.92 -4.43
C THR A 66 -3.51 11.44 -4.78
N PRO A 67 -3.13 11.41 -6.07
CA PRO A 67 -1.77 11.02 -6.47
C PRO A 67 -0.70 11.92 -5.84
N TYR A 68 0.39 11.32 -5.38
CA TYR A 68 1.48 12.06 -4.73
C TYR A 68 2.10 13.12 -5.64
N ASN A 69 2.15 12.88 -6.95
CA ASN A 69 2.71 13.82 -7.92
C ASN A 69 1.81 15.02 -8.20
N LYS A 70 0.55 14.97 -7.77
CA LYS A 70 -0.38 16.11 -7.86
C LYS A 70 -0.38 16.94 -6.58
N ASN A 71 -0.41 16.28 -5.42
CA ASN A 71 -0.37 16.96 -4.14
C ASN A 71 0.14 16.01 -3.06
N ILE A 72 1.41 16.15 -2.70
CA ILE A 72 2.06 15.27 -1.72
C ILE A 72 1.48 15.44 -0.31
N PHE A 73 1.03 16.63 0.05
CA PHE A 73 0.44 16.88 1.36
C PHE A 73 -0.93 16.24 1.49
N ALA A 74 -1.77 16.38 0.46
CA ALA A 74 -3.08 15.72 0.42
C ALA A 74 -2.91 14.20 0.44
N PHE A 75 -2.02 13.65 -0.35
CA PHE A 75 -1.68 12.23 -0.40
C PHE A 75 -1.30 11.70 1.00
N THR A 76 -0.37 12.35 1.66
CA THR A 76 0.11 11.94 2.98
C THR A 76 -0.98 12.06 4.04
N HIS A 77 -1.75 13.15 4.02
CA HIS A 77 -2.83 13.38 4.96
C HIS A 77 -3.97 12.38 4.81
N GLU A 78 -4.37 12.08 3.58
CA GLU A 78 -5.42 11.09 3.30
C GLU A 78 -5.01 9.70 3.81
N ILE A 79 -3.76 9.30 3.60
CA ILE A 79 -3.23 8.03 4.11
C ILE A 79 -3.22 8.02 5.64
N TYR A 80 -2.79 9.10 6.27
CA TYR A 80 -2.85 9.25 7.73
C TYR A 80 -4.28 9.00 8.26
N ARG A 81 -5.27 9.63 7.64
CA ARG A 81 -6.67 9.48 8.03
C ARG A 81 -7.16 8.03 7.87
N ILE A 82 -6.82 7.40 6.75
CA ILE A 82 -7.20 6.00 6.50
C ILE A 82 -6.63 5.08 7.58
N ILE A 83 -5.36 5.23 7.91
CA ILE A 83 -4.68 4.40 8.91
C ILE A 83 -5.31 4.61 10.29
N LYS A 84 -5.52 5.85 10.66
CA LYS A 84 -6.07 6.20 11.98
C LYS A 84 -7.51 5.74 12.13
N ASP A 85 -8.36 6.05 11.17
CA ASP A 85 -9.78 5.71 11.21
C ASP A 85 -10.03 4.21 11.10
N GLY A 86 -9.16 3.49 10.36
CA GLY A 86 -9.24 2.04 10.20
C GLY A 86 -8.51 1.23 11.28
N ASN A 87 -7.79 1.90 12.19
CA ASN A 87 -6.98 1.25 13.24
C ASN A 87 -5.99 0.22 12.68
N TYR A 88 -5.31 0.55 11.59
CA TYR A 88 -4.34 -0.36 11.01
C TYR A 88 -3.05 -0.39 11.83
N ASP A 89 -2.70 -1.57 12.34
CA ASP A 89 -1.44 -1.79 13.07
C ASP A 89 -0.27 -2.07 12.14
N ILE A 90 -0.54 -2.61 10.94
CA ILE A 90 0.47 -3.00 9.96
C ILE A 90 0.23 -2.25 8.65
N VAL A 91 1.24 -1.49 8.23
CA VAL A 91 1.23 -0.75 6.96
C VAL A 91 2.42 -1.19 6.12
N HIS A 92 2.13 -1.67 4.91
CA HIS A 92 3.13 -2.18 3.98
C HIS A 92 3.14 -1.30 2.73
N SER A 93 4.22 -0.53 2.55
CA SER A 93 4.37 0.35 1.39
C SER A 93 5.17 -0.32 0.29
N ASN A 94 4.59 -0.34 -0.91
CA ASN A 94 5.16 -0.90 -2.12
C ASN A 94 5.60 0.20 -3.12
N MET A 95 5.82 1.41 -2.63
CA MET A 95 6.07 2.58 -3.47
C MET A 95 7.55 2.90 -3.68
N ASN A 96 8.43 1.97 -3.42
CA ASN A 96 9.89 2.13 -3.59
C ASN A 96 10.40 3.41 -2.89
N SER A 97 11.07 4.30 -3.61
CA SER A 97 11.63 5.53 -3.06
C SER A 97 10.60 6.49 -2.48
N MET A 98 9.33 6.39 -2.89
CA MET A 98 8.24 7.23 -2.38
C MET A 98 7.62 6.71 -1.08
N SER A 99 8.06 5.56 -0.58
CA SER A 99 7.53 4.94 0.64
C SER A 99 7.71 5.78 1.90
N GLY A 100 8.65 6.72 1.91
CA GLY A 100 8.89 7.60 3.06
C GLY A 100 7.65 8.38 3.50
N PHE A 101 6.86 8.87 2.56
CA PHE A 101 5.66 9.65 2.87
C PHE A 101 4.55 8.82 3.51
N PRO A 102 4.12 7.69 2.93
CA PRO A 102 3.11 6.86 3.56
C PRO A 102 3.58 6.22 4.87
N LEU A 103 4.86 5.87 5.00
CA LEU A 103 5.38 5.30 6.25
C LEU A 103 5.50 6.37 7.35
N PHE A 104 5.79 7.62 7.00
CA PHE A 104 5.73 8.74 7.92
C PHE A 104 4.29 8.96 8.43
N ALA A 105 3.31 8.93 7.53
CA ALA A 105 1.90 9.00 7.90
C ALA A 105 1.49 7.86 8.83
N ALA A 106 1.98 6.64 8.58
CA ALA A 106 1.74 5.47 9.41
C ALA A 106 2.33 5.63 10.80
N TRP A 107 3.52 6.18 10.89
CA TRP A 107 4.15 6.47 12.18
C TRP A 107 3.34 7.49 12.99
N LEU A 108 2.92 8.58 12.37
CA LEU A 108 2.09 9.59 13.03
C LEU A 108 0.73 9.03 13.48
N ALA A 109 0.16 8.12 12.70
CA ALA A 109 -1.12 7.49 13.02
C ALA A 109 -1.03 6.39 14.08
N GLY A 110 0.18 6.00 14.49
CA GLY A 110 0.41 5.01 15.53
C GLY A 110 0.47 3.56 15.05
N ALA A 111 0.67 3.31 13.75
CA ALA A 111 0.86 1.97 13.24
C ALA A 111 2.13 1.33 13.85
N LYS A 112 1.99 0.14 14.43
CA LYS A 112 3.06 -0.55 15.15
C LYS A 112 4.11 -1.14 14.23
N VAL A 113 3.71 -1.65 13.07
CA VAL A 113 4.59 -2.30 12.10
C VAL A 113 4.51 -1.55 10.78
N ARG A 114 5.66 -1.10 10.30
CA ARG A 114 5.80 -0.38 9.03
C ARG A 114 6.80 -1.11 8.16
N ILE A 115 6.34 -1.56 7.00
CA ILE A 115 7.15 -2.37 6.08
C ILE A 115 7.41 -1.55 4.82
N LEU A 116 8.67 -1.42 4.45
CA LEU A 116 9.09 -0.85 3.18
C LEU A 116 9.49 -1.98 2.25
N HIS A 117 8.80 -2.10 1.13
CA HIS A 117 9.10 -3.11 0.13
C HIS A 117 9.60 -2.45 -1.16
N ASN A 118 10.81 -2.78 -1.53
CA ASN A 118 11.44 -2.31 -2.76
C ASN A 118 11.30 -3.38 -3.84
N HIS A 119 10.57 -3.08 -4.90
CA HIS A 119 10.30 -4.01 -6.00
C HIS A 119 11.32 -3.89 -7.14
N THR A 120 12.20 -2.89 -7.08
CA THR A 120 13.20 -2.65 -8.12
C THR A 120 14.59 -2.61 -7.54
N THR A 121 15.57 -3.07 -8.31
CA THR A 121 16.98 -2.92 -7.98
C THR A 121 17.52 -1.64 -8.61
N ASP A 122 18.51 -1.02 -7.95
CA ASP A 122 19.17 0.14 -8.50
C ASP A 122 19.94 -0.21 -9.77
N THR A 123 19.79 0.63 -10.78
CA THR A 123 20.62 0.56 -12.00
C THR A 123 21.52 1.80 -12.06
N LYS A 124 22.70 1.65 -12.61
CA LYS A 124 23.69 2.74 -12.74
C LYS A 124 23.17 3.94 -13.55
N THR A 125 22.08 3.76 -14.28
CA THR A 125 21.50 4.78 -15.18
C THR A 125 20.44 5.65 -14.50
N GLU A 126 20.07 5.40 -13.25
CA GLU A 126 18.95 6.10 -12.59
C GLU A 126 19.34 7.41 -11.88
N GLY A 127 20.65 7.74 -11.81
CA GLY A 127 21.11 9.03 -11.28
C GLY A 127 20.56 9.35 -9.88
N PHE A 128 19.95 10.53 -9.73
CA PHE A 128 19.42 11.01 -8.45
C PHE A 128 18.36 10.09 -7.84
N ARG A 129 17.56 9.42 -8.64
CA ARG A 129 16.54 8.47 -8.16
C ARG A 129 17.19 7.27 -7.45
N THR A 130 18.35 6.84 -7.91
CA THR A 130 19.13 5.77 -7.28
C THR A 130 19.56 6.16 -5.86
N ILE A 131 19.98 7.40 -5.68
CA ILE A 131 20.37 7.92 -4.35
C ILE A 131 19.18 7.87 -3.40
N LEU A 132 17.99 8.29 -3.83
CA LEU A 132 16.77 8.25 -3.01
C LEU A 132 16.35 6.83 -2.64
N LYS A 133 16.58 5.86 -3.52
CA LYS A 133 16.26 4.46 -3.25
C LYS A 133 17.14 3.81 -2.19
N ARG A 134 18.36 4.29 -2.04
CA ARG A 134 19.34 3.76 -1.07
C ARG A 134 19.16 4.31 0.34
N VAL A 135 18.42 5.38 0.45
CA VAL A 135 18.11 6.02 1.72
C VAL A 135 16.78 5.49 2.25
#